data_8254c2ab4163528d7f4c5c55644a5719
#
_entry.id   8254c2ab4163528d7f4c5c55644a5719
#
_cell.length_a   1.000
_cell.length_b   1.000
_cell.length_c   1.000
_cell.angle_alpha   90.00
_cell.angle_beta   90.00
_cell.angle_gamma   90.00
#
_symmetry.space_group_name_H-M   'P 1'
#
loop_
_entity.id
_entity.type
_entity.pdbx_description
1 polymer ?
#
loop_
_entity_poly.entity_id
_entity_poly.type
_entity_poly.pdbx_seq_one_letter_code
_entity_poly.pdbx_strand_id
1 'polypeptide(L)'
;MKVRIVNKSAYETPFYATEKSAGMDLKANIDEPITLGRLERALVPTGLFIALPDGTEAQVRPRSGLAAKHGISVLNAPGTIDADYRGEVKVILVNLSNEPFVINPGERIAQMVVARYEKVEWDEVEVLDETERGEGGFGSTGR
;
A
#
# COMPACT_ATOMS: atom_id res chain seq x y z
N MET A 1 1.42 -16.20 11.75
CA MET A 1 1.92 -16.42 10.37
C MET A 1 3.38 -15.99 10.30
N LYS A 2 4.22 -16.77 9.66
CA LYS A 2 5.62 -16.39 9.40
C LYS A 2 5.78 -15.96 7.95
N VAL A 3 6.42 -14.82 7.72
CA VAL A 3 6.77 -14.30 6.40
C VAL A 3 8.29 -14.21 6.32
N ARG A 4 8.88 -14.81 5.29
CA ARG A 4 10.32 -14.69 5.07
C ARG A 4 10.63 -13.31 4.50
N ILE A 5 11.68 -12.69 4.99
CA ILE A 5 12.10 -11.36 4.56
C ILE A 5 13.61 -11.30 4.38
N VAL A 6 14.04 -10.62 3.32
CA VAL A 6 15.42 -10.17 3.15
C VAL A 6 15.38 -8.65 3.28
N ASN A 7 16.13 -8.12 4.24
CA ASN A 7 16.25 -6.69 4.47
C ASN A 7 17.64 -6.23 4.02
N LYS A 8 17.69 -5.54 2.88
CA LYS A 8 18.92 -4.92 2.35
C LYS A 8 18.97 -3.41 2.63
N SER A 9 18.01 -2.89 3.41
CA SER A 9 17.98 -1.48 3.76
C SER A 9 18.98 -1.15 4.88
N ALA A 10 19.20 0.14 5.08
CA ALA A 10 19.96 0.64 6.22
C ALA A 10 19.14 0.69 7.52
N TYR A 11 17.90 0.23 7.51
CA TYR A 11 16.95 0.38 8.62
C TYR A 11 16.51 -0.98 9.15
N GLU A 12 15.92 -0.94 10.34
CA GLU A 12 15.35 -2.15 10.95
C GLU A 12 14.19 -2.74 10.13
N THR A 13 13.98 -4.02 10.30
CA THR A 13 12.84 -4.71 9.70
C THR A 13 11.53 -4.10 10.20
N PRO A 14 10.52 -3.90 9.32
CA PRO A 14 9.23 -3.34 9.73
C PRO A 14 8.60 -4.10 10.90
N PHE A 15 7.95 -3.37 11.77
CA PHE A 15 7.31 -3.91 12.97
C PHE A 15 5.96 -3.22 13.23
N TYR A 16 5.13 -3.85 14.01
CA TYR A 16 3.87 -3.26 14.47
C TYR A 16 4.13 -2.31 15.63
N ALA A 17 3.71 -1.05 15.51
CA ALA A 17 3.91 -0.04 16.54
C ALA A 17 3.16 -0.37 17.84
N THR A 18 2.01 -1.04 17.74
CA THR A 18 1.23 -1.55 18.87
C THR A 18 0.80 -2.98 18.60
N GLU A 19 0.44 -3.72 19.65
CA GLU A 19 -0.04 -5.09 19.54
C GLU A 19 -1.25 -5.24 18.60
N LYS A 20 -2.10 -4.21 18.54
CA LYS A 20 -3.32 -4.21 17.73
C LYS A 20 -3.19 -3.46 16.41
N SER A 21 -2.00 -3.04 16.03
CA SER A 21 -1.76 -2.43 14.72
C SER A 21 -1.94 -3.45 13.61
N ALA A 22 -2.62 -3.07 12.53
CA ALA A 22 -2.74 -3.89 11.33
C ALA A 22 -1.63 -3.62 10.30
N GLY A 23 -1.06 -2.43 10.33
CA GLY A 23 -0.03 -1.99 9.40
C GLY A 23 1.33 -1.81 10.05
N MET A 24 2.37 -2.02 9.25
CA MET A 24 3.76 -1.73 9.60
C MET A 24 4.26 -0.61 8.71
N ASP A 25 4.98 0.36 9.27
CA ASP A 25 5.55 1.46 8.49
C ASP A 25 6.65 0.97 7.54
N LEU A 26 6.65 1.52 6.33
CA LEU A 26 7.71 1.35 5.34
C LEU A 26 8.53 2.63 5.27
N LYS A 27 9.86 2.49 5.25
CA LYS A 27 10.82 3.60 5.20
C LYS A 27 11.44 3.74 3.83
N ALA A 28 11.73 4.99 3.45
CA ALA A 28 12.45 5.30 2.22
C ALA A 28 13.91 4.89 2.34
N ASN A 29 14.32 3.87 1.59
CA ASN A 29 15.71 3.42 1.50
C ASN A 29 16.40 4.12 0.32
N ILE A 30 16.69 5.40 0.51
CA ILE A 30 17.33 6.29 -0.46
C ILE A 30 18.56 6.94 0.16
N ASP A 31 19.54 7.30 -0.66
CA ASP A 31 20.77 7.96 -0.22
C ASP A 31 20.63 9.48 -0.19
N GLU A 32 19.85 10.01 -1.13
CA GLU A 32 19.63 11.45 -1.29
C GLU A 32 18.14 11.78 -1.16
N PRO A 33 17.78 12.96 -0.61
CA PRO A 33 16.40 13.41 -0.58
C PRO A 33 15.78 13.46 -1.98
N ILE A 34 14.49 13.13 -2.05
CA ILE A 34 13.67 13.24 -3.25
C ILE A 34 12.67 14.36 -3.03
N THR A 35 12.64 15.35 -3.92
CA THR A 35 11.63 16.41 -3.89
C THR A 35 10.50 16.08 -4.87
N LEU A 36 9.28 16.00 -4.39
CA LEU A 36 8.07 15.87 -5.21
C LEU A 36 7.34 17.20 -5.28
N GLY A 37 7.29 17.78 -6.46
CA GLY A 37 6.40 18.89 -6.75
C GLY A 37 4.96 18.42 -6.93
N ARG A 38 4.06 19.38 -7.17
CA ARG A 38 2.64 19.08 -7.39
C ARG A 38 2.44 18.08 -8.52
N LEU A 39 1.67 17.02 -8.25
CA LEU A 39 1.32 15.94 -9.18
C LEU A 39 2.51 15.09 -9.66
N GLU A 40 3.70 15.32 -9.13
CA GLU A 40 4.84 14.46 -9.39
C GLU A 40 4.73 13.16 -8.59
N ARG A 41 5.32 12.09 -9.16
CA ARG A 41 5.42 10.78 -8.51
C ARG A 41 6.85 10.29 -8.49
N ALA A 42 7.15 9.45 -7.52
CA ALA A 42 8.43 8.74 -7.44
C ALA A 42 8.23 7.30 -7.01
N LEU A 43 8.99 6.40 -7.60
CA LEU A 43 9.09 5.01 -7.19
C LEU A 43 10.17 4.91 -6.12
N VAL A 44 9.77 4.83 -4.85
CA VAL A 44 10.69 4.88 -3.71
C VAL A 44 11.02 3.47 -3.23
N PRO A 45 12.30 3.08 -3.22
CA PRO A 45 12.72 1.77 -2.76
C PRO A 45 12.64 1.66 -1.24
N THR A 46 12.40 0.45 -0.74
CA THR A 46 12.42 0.12 0.69
C THR A 46 13.59 -0.77 1.10
N GLY A 47 14.25 -1.39 0.14
CA GLY A 47 15.30 -2.39 0.40
C GLY A 47 14.76 -3.73 0.93
N LEU A 48 13.46 -3.94 0.90
CA LEU A 48 12.79 -5.12 1.45
C LEU A 48 12.34 -6.06 0.35
N PHE A 49 12.56 -7.35 0.58
CA PHE A 49 12.10 -8.45 -0.28
C PHE A 49 11.39 -9.47 0.59
N ILE A 50 10.16 -9.83 0.26
CA ILE A 50 9.34 -10.71 1.09
C ILE A 50 8.85 -11.92 0.30
N ALA A 51 8.63 -13.03 0.99
CA ALA A 51 8.00 -14.21 0.45
C ALA A 51 6.76 -14.53 1.30
N LEU A 52 5.62 -14.14 0.81
CA LEU A 52 4.34 -14.37 1.47
C LEU A 52 3.90 -15.82 1.33
N PRO A 53 3.27 -16.40 2.37
CA PRO A 53 2.62 -17.70 2.24
C PRO A 53 1.48 -17.67 1.23
N ASP A 54 1.23 -18.81 0.58
CA ASP A 54 0.09 -18.97 -0.32
C ASP A 54 -1.23 -18.56 0.38
N GLY A 55 -2.11 -17.94 -0.37
CA GLY A 55 -3.39 -17.45 0.14
C GLY A 55 -3.31 -16.13 0.92
N THR A 56 -2.15 -15.46 0.88
CA THR A 56 -1.97 -14.14 1.48
C THR A 56 -1.42 -13.14 0.48
N GLU A 57 -1.74 -11.88 0.71
CA GLU A 57 -1.21 -10.72 0.00
C GLU A 57 -0.64 -9.72 0.99
N ALA A 58 0.22 -8.84 0.53
CA ALA A 58 0.51 -7.62 1.24
C ALA A 58 -0.03 -6.43 0.46
N GLN A 59 -0.53 -5.42 1.17
CA GLN A 59 -1.01 -4.18 0.59
C GLN A 59 -0.14 -3.02 1.06
N VAL A 60 0.28 -2.19 0.11
CA VAL A 60 0.96 -0.93 0.39
C VAL A 60 -0.08 0.18 0.38
N ARG A 61 -0.24 0.83 1.52
CA ARG A 61 -1.25 1.85 1.78
C ARG A 61 -0.61 3.17 2.21
N PRO A 62 -1.27 4.30 1.96
CA PRO A 62 -0.81 5.60 2.46
C PRO A 62 -0.80 5.64 4.00
N ARG A 63 0.00 6.55 4.54
CA ARG A 63 -0.06 6.93 5.94
C ARG A 63 -1.01 8.12 6.09
N SER A 64 -1.92 8.02 7.03
CA SER A 64 -2.95 9.05 7.26
C SER A 64 -2.36 10.43 7.56
N GLY A 65 -1.27 10.48 8.32
CA GLY A 65 -0.61 11.74 8.66
C GLY A 65 -0.02 12.45 7.44
N LEU A 66 0.64 11.72 6.55
CA LEU A 66 1.18 12.30 5.30
C LEU A 66 0.06 12.72 4.35
N ALA A 67 -1.01 11.94 4.27
CA ALA A 67 -2.16 12.27 3.45
C ALA A 67 -2.86 13.55 3.95
N ALA A 68 -3.18 13.59 5.24
CA ALA A 68 -3.94 14.69 5.82
C ALA A 68 -3.16 16.01 5.88
N LYS A 69 -1.87 15.95 6.24
CA LYS A 69 -1.05 17.16 6.45
C LYS A 69 -0.34 17.65 5.20
N HIS A 70 0.04 16.74 4.31
CA HIS A 70 0.91 17.06 3.18
C HIS A 70 0.33 16.66 1.81
N GLY A 71 -0.82 16.01 1.78
CA GLY A 71 -1.41 15.55 0.53
C GLY A 71 -0.59 14.48 -0.20
N ILE A 72 0.23 13.72 0.55
CA ILE A 72 1.05 12.65 0.00
C ILE A 72 0.29 11.33 0.09
N SER A 73 0.21 10.65 -1.04
CA SER A 73 -0.50 9.38 -1.15
C SER A 73 0.35 8.34 -1.89
N VAL A 74 -0.09 7.11 -1.87
CA VAL A 74 0.40 6.03 -2.71
C VAL A 74 -0.47 6.00 -3.96
N LEU A 75 0.14 6.24 -5.12
CA LEU A 75 -0.60 6.47 -6.37
C LEU A 75 -1.51 5.29 -6.76
N ASN A 76 -1.06 4.07 -6.54
CA ASN A 76 -1.79 2.84 -6.84
C ASN A 76 -2.51 2.24 -5.62
N ALA A 77 -2.73 3.03 -4.57
CA ALA A 77 -3.32 2.51 -3.32
C ALA A 77 -4.72 1.90 -3.54
N PRO A 78 -4.98 0.71 -2.93
CA PRO A 78 -4.02 -0.12 -2.23
C PRO A 78 -3.11 -0.89 -3.20
N GLY A 79 -1.80 -0.73 -3.05
CA GLY A 79 -0.84 -1.48 -3.88
C GLY A 79 -0.84 -2.95 -3.49
N THR A 80 -0.88 -3.84 -4.46
CA THR A 80 -0.94 -5.29 -4.23
C THR A 80 0.44 -5.91 -4.38
N ILE A 81 0.85 -6.69 -3.39
CA ILE A 81 2.04 -7.55 -3.44
C ILE A 81 1.56 -8.99 -3.40
N ASP A 82 1.76 -9.71 -4.50
CA ASP A 82 1.36 -11.10 -4.64
C ASP A 82 2.30 -12.04 -3.87
N ALA A 83 1.80 -13.22 -3.51
CA ALA A 83 2.58 -14.18 -2.73
C ALA A 83 3.82 -14.68 -3.47
N ASP A 84 3.79 -14.74 -4.79
CA ASP A 84 4.90 -15.18 -5.64
C ASP A 84 5.81 -14.04 -6.12
N TYR A 85 5.54 -12.80 -5.75
CA TYR A 85 6.44 -11.69 -6.07
C TYR A 85 7.71 -11.78 -5.24
N ARG A 86 8.87 -11.73 -5.90
CA ARG A 86 10.20 -11.82 -5.27
C ARG A 86 11.04 -10.56 -5.46
N GLY A 87 10.49 -9.57 -6.13
CA GLY A 87 11.16 -8.29 -6.32
C GLY A 87 11.15 -7.43 -5.05
N GLU A 88 11.83 -6.31 -5.14
CA GLU A 88 11.86 -5.33 -4.07
C GLU A 88 10.49 -4.70 -3.83
N VAL A 89 10.09 -4.57 -2.58
CA VAL A 89 8.92 -3.78 -2.19
C VAL A 89 9.25 -2.31 -2.42
N LYS A 90 8.53 -1.66 -3.31
CA LYS A 90 8.68 -0.24 -3.63
C LYS A 90 7.35 0.49 -3.45
N VAL A 91 7.44 1.76 -3.14
CA VAL A 91 6.28 2.62 -2.91
C VAL A 91 6.20 3.68 -3.99
N ILE A 92 5.07 3.76 -4.69
CA ILE A 92 4.81 4.81 -5.68
C ILE A 92 4.14 5.98 -4.97
N LEU A 93 4.94 6.97 -4.57
CA LEU A 93 4.41 8.18 -3.91
C LEU A 93 3.99 9.21 -4.94
N VAL A 94 2.92 9.93 -4.64
CA VAL A 94 2.43 11.07 -5.41
C VAL A 94 2.12 12.23 -4.48
N ASN A 95 2.44 13.45 -4.94
CA ASN A 95 2.12 14.69 -4.23
C ASN A 95 0.86 15.32 -4.84
N LEU A 96 -0.25 15.27 -4.11
CA LEU A 96 -1.53 15.84 -4.52
C LEU A 96 -1.77 17.24 -3.93
N SER A 97 -0.77 17.81 -3.26
CA SER A 97 -0.83 19.17 -2.72
C SER A 97 -0.28 20.20 -3.71
N ASN A 98 -0.38 21.47 -3.34
CA ASN A 98 0.21 22.58 -4.11
C ASN A 98 1.64 22.92 -3.66
N GLU A 99 2.12 22.29 -2.57
CA GLU A 99 3.44 22.56 -2.00
C GLU A 99 4.41 21.43 -2.33
N PRO A 100 5.68 21.73 -2.62
CA PRO A 100 6.70 20.70 -2.75
C PRO A 100 6.84 19.89 -1.46
N PHE A 101 7.08 18.60 -1.59
CA PHE A 101 7.33 17.71 -0.45
C PHE A 101 8.68 17.02 -0.62
N VAL A 102 9.51 17.07 0.41
CA VAL A 102 10.82 16.42 0.43
C VAL A 102 10.72 15.10 1.18
N ILE A 103 11.10 14.02 0.50
CA ILE A 103 11.25 12.69 1.11
C ILE A 103 12.71 12.55 1.51
N ASN A 104 12.98 12.42 2.81
CA ASN A 104 14.33 12.21 3.31
C ASN A 104 14.63 10.71 3.50
N PRO A 105 15.92 10.31 3.44
CA PRO A 105 16.31 8.94 3.77
C PRO A 105 15.77 8.50 5.14
N GLY A 106 15.20 7.29 5.19
CA GLY A 106 14.67 6.73 6.43
C GLY A 106 13.30 7.23 6.88
N GLU A 107 12.69 8.16 6.16
CA GLU A 107 11.34 8.60 6.47
C GLU A 107 10.31 7.48 6.26
N ARG A 108 9.31 7.44 7.13
CA ARG A 108 8.16 6.55 7.03
C ARG A 108 7.21 7.12 5.98
N ILE A 109 7.11 6.45 4.84
CA ILE A 109 6.42 6.97 3.64
C ILE A 109 5.11 6.27 3.31
N ALA A 110 4.91 5.07 3.83
CA ALA A 110 3.74 4.25 3.60
C ALA A 110 3.59 3.24 4.73
N GLN A 111 2.57 2.42 4.66
CA GLN A 111 2.42 1.27 5.54
C GLN A 111 2.08 0.02 4.74
N MET A 112 2.45 -1.13 5.27
CA MET A 112 2.17 -2.43 4.68
C MET A 112 1.24 -3.23 5.59
N VAL A 113 0.19 -3.81 5.01
CA VAL A 113 -0.77 -4.68 5.69
C VAL A 113 -0.75 -6.03 5.01
N VAL A 114 -0.59 -7.10 5.78
CA VAL A 114 -0.68 -8.48 5.28
C VAL A 114 -2.06 -9.04 5.59
N ALA A 115 -2.71 -9.61 4.59
CA ALA A 115 -4.06 -10.14 4.72
C ALA A 115 -4.23 -11.46 3.96
N ARG A 116 -5.20 -12.26 4.37
CA ARG A 116 -5.67 -13.40 3.60
C ARG A 116 -6.62 -12.93 2.51
N TYR A 117 -6.66 -13.64 1.40
CA TYR A 117 -7.62 -13.36 0.33
C TYR A 117 -8.31 -14.65 -0.13
N GLU A 118 -9.47 -14.49 -0.73
CA GLU A 118 -10.20 -15.58 -1.33
C GLU A 118 -9.86 -15.67 -2.83
N LYS A 119 -9.55 -16.87 -3.29
CA LYS A 119 -9.52 -17.18 -4.72
C LYS A 119 -10.93 -17.44 -5.20
N VAL A 120 -11.36 -16.71 -6.19
CA VAL A 120 -12.67 -16.94 -6.80
C VAL A 120 -12.56 -17.86 -8.01
N GLU A 121 -13.55 -18.70 -8.18
CA GLU A 121 -13.82 -19.45 -9.39
C GLU A 121 -15.10 -18.88 -9.99
N TRP A 122 -15.05 -18.44 -11.22
CA TRP A 122 -16.20 -17.82 -11.87
C TRP A 122 -17.21 -18.88 -12.30
N ASP A 123 -18.45 -18.71 -11.91
CA ASP A 123 -19.60 -19.43 -12.45
C ASP A 123 -20.34 -18.46 -13.37
N GLU A 124 -20.01 -18.53 -14.65
CA GLU A 124 -20.61 -17.64 -15.65
C GLU A 124 -22.07 -18.01 -15.90
N VAL A 125 -22.94 -17.07 -15.60
CA VAL A 125 -24.40 -17.21 -15.78
C VAL A 125 -24.90 -16.06 -16.64
N GLU A 126 -26.08 -16.21 -17.25
CA GLU A 126 -26.67 -15.17 -18.09
C GLU A 126 -27.39 -14.10 -17.26
N VAL A 127 -27.92 -14.47 -16.09
CA VAL A 127 -28.73 -13.61 -15.23
C VAL A 127 -28.36 -13.83 -13.77
N LEU A 128 -28.27 -12.76 -13.02
CA LEU A 128 -28.14 -12.82 -11.57
C LEU A 128 -29.53 -12.81 -10.90
N ASP A 129 -29.59 -13.34 -9.67
CA ASP A 129 -30.78 -13.27 -8.84
C ASP A 129 -31.16 -11.81 -8.50
N GLU A 130 -32.42 -11.61 -8.16
CA GLU A 130 -32.94 -10.32 -7.74
C GLU A 130 -32.70 -10.11 -6.23
N THR A 131 -32.38 -8.87 -5.86
CA THR A 131 -32.28 -8.46 -4.47
C THR A 131 -33.10 -7.19 -4.23
N GLU A 132 -33.44 -6.90 -2.98
CA GLU A 132 -34.14 -5.65 -2.61
C GLU A 132 -33.39 -4.40 -3.06
N ARG A 133 -32.03 -4.42 -2.93
CA ARG A 133 -31.18 -3.31 -3.40
C ARG A 133 -31.16 -3.20 -4.92
N GLY A 134 -31.18 -4.34 -5.65
CA GLY A 134 -31.08 -4.37 -7.09
C GLY A 134 -29.83 -3.68 -7.62
N GLU A 135 -29.99 -2.81 -8.58
CA GLU A 135 -28.90 -2.05 -9.23
C GLU A 135 -28.49 -0.77 -8.48
N GLY A 136 -29.07 -0.51 -7.33
CA GLY A 136 -28.83 0.70 -6.53
C GLY A 136 -27.37 0.83 -6.09
N GLY A 137 -26.73 1.92 -6.52
CA GLY A 137 -25.34 2.25 -6.21
C GLY A 137 -25.04 3.68 -6.63
N PHE A 138 -23.77 4.07 -6.55
CA PHE A 138 -23.29 5.38 -7.00
C PHE A 138 -24.09 6.57 -6.44
N GLY A 139 -24.45 6.51 -5.15
CA GLY A 139 -25.23 7.56 -4.49
C GLY A 139 -26.74 7.42 -4.65
N SER A 140 -27.26 6.24 -4.99
CA SER A 140 -28.70 5.98 -5.11
C SER A 140 -29.49 6.22 -3.82
N THR A 141 -28.85 6.23 -2.67
CA THR A 141 -29.46 6.54 -1.37
C THR A 141 -29.45 8.02 -1.01
N GLY A 142 -28.99 8.86 -1.92
CA GLY A 142 -28.88 10.29 -1.71
C GLY A 142 -27.46 10.74 -1.32
N ARG A 143 -27.32 12.00 -1.09
CA ARG A 143 -26.01 12.66 -0.83
C ARG A 143 -25.65 12.67 0.65
#